data_0f3a5dd3e508f12ac4b350229354ef5b
#
_entry.id   0f3a5dd3e508f12ac4b350229354ef5b
#
_cell.length_a   1.000
_cell.length_b   1.000
_cell.length_c   1.000
_cell.angle_alpha   90.00
_cell.angle_beta   90.00
_cell.angle_gamma   90.00
#
_symmetry.space_group_name_H-M   'P 1'
#
loop_
_entity.id
_entity.type
_entity.pdbx_description
1 polymer ?
#
loop_
_entity_poly.entity_id
_entity_poly.type
_entity_poly.pdbx_seq_one_letter_code
_entity_poly.pdbx_strand_id
1 'polypeptide(L)'
;PYVIHRWEMYLKDAKSQRDPVWTVWHRYSGLSDAEFAEKASAVYRELFGDQPASLSINSRVYKQYAGASPKSMQEIFQGYGELFKAVDAEWQKQKTASACLADAAAEALRLVLYGAASPPMIPRRMGWGFLALIPDRPDQAVYKKLIKAVEQWSMTGKGAPPRAMVLM
;
A
#
# COMPACT_ATOMS: atom_id res chain seq x y z
N PRO A 1 1.91 -1.08 14.28
CA PRO A 1 3.01 -2.05 14.27
C PRO A 1 2.83 -3.14 13.20
N TYR A 2 1.67 -3.82 13.13
CA TYR A 2 1.47 -4.95 12.19
C TYR A 2 1.54 -4.53 10.71
N VAL A 3 0.85 -3.47 10.31
CA VAL A 3 0.86 -2.99 8.92
C VAL A 3 2.26 -2.50 8.53
N ILE A 4 2.95 -1.81 9.44
CA ILE A 4 4.34 -1.37 9.23
C ILE A 4 5.24 -2.58 8.98
N HIS A 5 5.17 -3.59 9.85
CA HIS A 5 5.94 -4.83 9.68
C HIS A 5 5.67 -5.53 8.35
N ARG A 6 4.41 -5.57 7.89
CA ARG A 6 4.07 -6.13 6.57
C ARG A 6 4.70 -5.35 5.42
N TRP A 7 4.72 -4.02 5.51
CA TRP A 7 5.41 -3.19 4.53
C TRP A 7 6.91 -3.43 4.53
N GLU A 8 7.53 -3.54 5.70
CA GLU A 8 8.95 -3.87 5.82
C GLU A 8 9.29 -5.22 5.18
N MET A 9 8.49 -6.25 5.47
CA MET A 9 8.68 -7.58 4.87
C MET A 9 8.48 -7.55 3.36
N TYR A 10 7.43 -6.86 2.88
CA TYR A 10 7.15 -6.73 1.46
C TYR A 10 8.27 -6.02 0.71
N LEU A 11 8.77 -4.91 1.23
CA LEU A 11 9.86 -4.16 0.60
C LEU A 11 11.21 -4.90 0.65
N LYS A 12 11.42 -5.80 1.61
CA LYS A 12 12.61 -6.67 1.68
C LYS A 12 12.54 -7.90 0.76
N ASP A 13 11.35 -8.24 0.27
CA ASP A 13 11.16 -9.41 -0.62
C ASP A 13 11.88 -9.23 -1.95
N ALA A 14 12.46 -10.29 -2.47
CA ALA A 14 13.20 -10.28 -3.73
C ALA A 14 12.35 -9.89 -4.95
N LYS A 15 11.03 -10.10 -4.91
CA LYS A 15 10.11 -9.64 -5.95
C LYS A 15 9.98 -8.13 -5.94
N SER A 16 9.79 -7.53 -4.75
CA SER A 16 9.74 -6.07 -4.60
C SER A 16 11.03 -5.41 -5.08
N GLN A 17 12.19 -6.01 -4.80
CA GLN A 17 13.49 -5.48 -5.23
C GLN A 17 13.66 -5.44 -6.75
N ARG A 18 12.92 -6.27 -7.49
CA ARG A 18 12.95 -6.33 -8.97
C ARG A 18 11.73 -5.65 -9.60
N ASP A 19 10.77 -5.20 -8.81
CA ASP A 19 9.54 -4.60 -9.30
C ASP A 19 9.81 -3.15 -9.77
N PRO A 20 9.48 -2.81 -11.03
CA PRO A 20 9.63 -1.46 -11.58
C PRO A 20 8.98 -0.36 -10.76
N VAL A 21 7.96 -0.67 -9.95
CA VAL A 21 7.32 0.26 -9.03
C VAL A 21 8.29 0.72 -7.94
N TRP A 22 9.16 -0.16 -7.46
CA TRP A 22 10.00 0.09 -6.30
C TRP A 22 11.46 0.41 -6.63
N THR A 23 11.84 0.46 -7.91
CA THR A 23 13.21 0.73 -8.33
C THR A 23 13.77 2.01 -7.72
N VAL A 24 13.03 3.11 -7.77
CA VAL A 24 13.44 4.40 -7.19
C VAL A 24 13.56 4.28 -5.67
N TRP A 25 12.56 3.69 -5.00
CA TRP A 25 12.61 3.47 -3.56
C TRP A 25 13.87 2.73 -3.12
N HIS A 26 14.16 1.58 -3.74
CA HIS A 26 15.29 0.74 -3.34
C HIS A 26 16.64 1.40 -3.56
N ARG A 27 16.78 2.22 -4.60
CA ARG A 27 18.02 2.94 -4.86
C ARG A 27 18.31 3.99 -3.79
N TYR A 28 17.31 4.71 -3.33
CA TYR A 28 17.46 5.73 -2.29
C TYR A 28 17.45 5.17 -0.88
N SER A 29 16.68 4.13 -0.59
CA SER A 29 16.60 3.52 0.75
C SER A 29 17.91 2.86 1.22
N GLY A 30 18.83 2.62 0.31
CA GLY A 30 20.19 2.16 0.65
C GLY A 30 21.11 3.25 1.19
N LEU A 31 20.71 4.53 1.13
CA LEU A 31 21.48 5.66 1.63
C LEU A 31 21.12 5.96 3.09
N SER A 32 22.11 6.17 3.94
CA SER A 32 21.90 6.76 5.26
C SER A 32 21.56 8.25 5.15
N ASP A 33 20.93 8.83 6.16
CA ASP A 33 20.59 10.27 6.17
C ASP A 33 21.81 11.17 5.95
N ALA A 34 22.96 10.81 6.51
CA ALA A 34 24.22 11.52 6.32
C ALA A 34 24.74 11.43 4.86
N GLU A 35 24.58 10.29 4.21
CA GLU A 35 25.03 10.07 2.84
C GLU A 35 24.05 10.64 1.80
N PHE A 36 22.81 10.90 2.19
CA PHE A 36 21.75 11.33 1.27
C PHE A 36 22.14 12.64 0.58
N ALA A 37 22.63 13.63 1.32
CA ALA A 37 23.05 14.93 0.78
C ALA A 37 24.16 14.81 -0.29
N GLU A 38 25.09 13.87 -0.11
CA GLU A 38 26.23 13.70 -1.01
C GLU A 38 25.91 12.81 -2.22
N LYS A 39 25.16 11.71 -1.99
CA LYS A 39 24.97 10.63 -2.97
C LYS A 39 23.67 10.73 -3.75
N ALA A 40 22.65 11.47 -3.28
CA ALA A 40 21.35 11.55 -3.94
C ALA A 40 21.43 12.01 -5.38
N SER A 41 22.29 13.00 -5.68
CA SER A 41 22.49 13.48 -7.05
C SER A 41 23.15 12.47 -7.97
N ALA A 42 24.00 11.58 -7.44
CA ALA A 42 24.60 10.49 -8.21
C ALA A 42 23.56 9.42 -8.54
N VAL A 43 22.75 9.01 -7.55
CA VAL A 43 21.60 8.11 -7.74
C VAL A 43 20.59 8.68 -8.73
N TYR A 44 20.30 9.97 -8.63
CA TYR A 44 19.42 10.64 -9.59
C TYR A 44 19.92 10.52 -11.02
N ARG A 45 21.21 10.82 -11.26
CA ARG A 45 21.82 10.69 -12.60
C ARG A 45 21.82 9.25 -13.12
N GLU A 46 22.01 8.27 -12.24
CA GLU A 46 21.94 6.85 -12.59
C GLU A 46 20.51 6.47 -13.06
N LEU A 47 19.47 6.97 -12.39
CA LEU A 47 18.08 6.62 -12.66
C LEU A 47 17.46 7.42 -13.81
N PHE A 48 17.80 8.69 -13.94
CA PHE A 48 17.09 9.66 -14.79
C PHE A 48 18.01 10.45 -15.75
N GLY A 49 19.33 10.17 -15.75
CA GLY A 49 20.30 10.84 -16.62
C GLY A 49 20.19 10.39 -18.08
N ASP A 50 21.05 10.96 -18.96
CA ASP A 50 21.04 10.72 -20.41
C ASP A 50 21.34 9.26 -20.79
N GLN A 51 22.01 8.52 -19.93
CA GLN A 51 22.23 7.08 -20.06
C GLN A 51 21.71 6.39 -18.79
N PRO A 52 20.39 6.26 -18.62
CA PRO A 52 19.86 5.56 -17.46
C PRO A 52 20.40 4.12 -17.46
N ALA A 53 20.84 3.66 -16.31
CA ALA A 53 21.13 2.22 -16.13
C ALA A 53 19.93 1.45 -16.68
N SER A 54 20.14 0.27 -17.28
CA SER A 54 19.08 -0.55 -17.90
C SER A 54 18.01 -1.04 -16.89
N LEU A 55 17.69 -0.18 -15.94
CA LEU A 55 16.73 -0.41 -14.87
C LEU A 55 15.33 -0.12 -15.37
N SER A 56 14.46 -1.10 -15.24
CA SER A 56 13.04 -0.89 -15.49
C SER A 56 12.45 -0.04 -14.37
N ILE A 57 11.86 1.11 -14.72
CA ILE A 57 11.12 1.98 -13.80
C ILE A 57 9.68 2.09 -14.30
N ASN A 58 8.70 1.97 -13.40
CA ASN A 58 7.31 2.21 -13.72
C ASN A 58 7.13 3.64 -14.26
N SER A 59 6.42 3.82 -15.36
CA SER A 59 6.35 5.12 -16.06
C SER A 59 5.69 6.22 -15.22
N ARG A 60 4.79 5.90 -14.28
CA ARG A 60 4.19 6.86 -13.35
C ARG A 60 5.18 7.27 -12.27
N VAL A 61 5.96 6.31 -11.76
CA VAL A 61 7.05 6.58 -10.81
C VAL A 61 8.14 7.42 -11.49
N TYR A 62 8.50 7.09 -12.73
CA TYR A 62 9.45 7.89 -13.50
C TYR A 62 9.00 9.35 -13.62
N LYS A 63 7.76 9.59 -14.05
CA LYS A 63 7.20 10.96 -14.20
C LYS A 63 7.19 11.74 -12.88
N GLN A 64 6.98 11.05 -11.76
CA GLN A 64 6.94 11.68 -10.42
C GLN A 64 8.32 12.21 -10.02
N TYR A 65 9.40 11.51 -10.37
CA TYR A 65 10.73 11.82 -9.85
C TYR A 65 11.71 12.39 -10.89
N ALA A 66 11.40 12.34 -12.19
CA ALA A 66 12.31 12.80 -13.25
C ALA A 66 12.55 14.33 -13.28
N GLY A 67 11.76 15.12 -12.53
CA GLY A 67 11.84 16.59 -12.57
C GLY A 67 12.93 17.20 -11.70
N ALA A 68 13.30 16.54 -10.58
CA ALA A 68 14.31 17.05 -9.65
C ALA A 68 14.86 15.94 -8.75
N SER A 69 16.13 16.05 -8.39
CA SER A 69 16.74 15.14 -7.40
C SER A 69 16.11 15.34 -6.02
N PRO A 70 15.60 14.27 -5.38
CA PRO A 70 15.04 14.39 -4.04
C PRO A 70 16.14 14.75 -3.03
N LYS A 71 15.76 15.53 -2.02
CA LYS A 71 16.68 16.02 -0.97
C LYS A 71 16.67 15.15 0.28
N SER A 72 15.69 14.28 0.43
CA SER A 72 15.56 13.39 1.60
C SER A 72 14.75 12.16 1.26
N MET A 73 14.90 11.10 2.09
CA MET A 73 14.04 9.92 2.00
C MET A 73 12.56 10.26 2.28
N GLN A 74 12.31 11.32 3.05
CA GLN A 74 10.96 11.82 3.32
C GLN A 74 10.27 12.32 2.03
N GLU A 75 11.00 13.00 1.13
CA GLU A 75 10.45 13.41 -0.17
C GLU A 75 10.12 12.21 -1.06
N ILE A 76 10.96 11.17 -1.04
CA ILE A 76 10.68 9.90 -1.73
C ILE A 76 9.37 9.30 -1.19
N PHE A 77 9.23 9.22 0.13
CA PHE A 77 8.05 8.68 0.78
C PHE A 77 6.77 9.47 0.40
N GLN A 78 6.85 10.80 0.43
CA GLN A 78 5.74 11.68 0.07
C GLN A 78 5.33 11.49 -1.40
N GLY A 79 6.29 11.43 -2.32
CA GLY A 79 6.02 11.21 -3.74
C GLY A 79 5.31 9.87 -4.02
N TYR A 80 5.72 8.79 -3.35
CA TYR A 80 4.99 7.52 -3.43
C TYR A 80 3.59 7.63 -2.83
N GLY A 81 3.43 8.36 -1.72
CA GLY A 81 2.13 8.62 -1.10
C GLY A 81 1.15 9.32 -2.06
N GLU A 82 1.64 10.33 -2.79
CA GLU A 82 0.85 11.03 -3.82
C GLU A 82 0.48 10.11 -5.00
N LEU A 83 1.43 9.30 -5.48
CA LEU A 83 1.18 8.33 -6.54
C LEU A 83 0.09 7.32 -6.14
N PHE A 84 0.19 6.74 -4.95
CA PHE A 84 -0.79 5.79 -4.46
C PHE A 84 -2.16 6.43 -4.25
N LYS A 85 -2.21 7.65 -3.71
CA LYS A 85 -3.45 8.42 -3.56
C LYS A 85 -4.12 8.71 -4.91
N ALA A 86 -3.35 9.08 -5.93
CA ALA A 86 -3.87 9.34 -7.26
C ALA A 86 -4.43 8.07 -7.90
N VAL A 87 -3.70 6.95 -7.81
CA VAL A 87 -4.13 5.65 -8.36
C VAL A 87 -5.35 5.11 -7.61
N ASP A 88 -5.41 5.28 -6.29
CA ASP A 88 -6.60 4.93 -5.51
C ASP A 88 -7.82 5.72 -5.99
N ALA A 89 -7.70 7.04 -6.18
CA ALA A 89 -8.79 7.87 -6.67
C ALA A 89 -9.24 7.46 -8.09
N GLU A 90 -8.32 7.08 -8.98
CA GLU A 90 -8.66 6.53 -10.29
C GLU A 90 -9.41 5.20 -10.17
N TRP A 91 -8.93 4.32 -9.31
CA TRP A 91 -9.56 3.02 -9.06
C TRP A 91 -10.97 3.14 -8.48
N GLN A 92 -11.15 4.01 -7.48
CA GLN A 92 -12.47 4.20 -6.86
C GLN A 92 -13.55 4.64 -7.86
N LYS A 93 -13.17 5.35 -8.92
CA LYS A 93 -14.09 5.75 -10.00
C LYS A 93 -14.47 4.60 -10.94
N GLN A 94 -13.62 3.60 -11.09
CA GLN A 94 -13.73 2.56 -12.11
C GLN A 94 -14.07 1.17 -11.55
N LYS A 95 -13.92 0.93 -10.26
CA LYS A 95 -14.00 -0.41 -9.63
C LYS A 95 -15.32 -1.16 -9.86
N THR A 96 -16.39 -0.45 -10.19
CA THR A 96 -17.70 -1.05 -10.52
C THR A 96 -17.85 -1.38 -12.01
N ALA A 97 -17.03 -0.77 -12.86
CA ALA A 97 -17.11 -0.91 -14.31
C ALA A 97 -16.01 -1.79 -14.89
N SER A 98 -14.90 -1.97 -14.20
CA SER A 98 -13.73 -2.72 -14.68
C SER A 98 -13.06 -3.50 -13.55
N ALA A 99 -12.43 -4.63 -13.90
CA ALA A 99 -11.63 -5.44 -12.98
C ALA A 99 -10.20 -4.91 -12.78
N CYS A 100 -9.73 -4.00 -13.65
CA CYS A 100 -8.39 -3.44 -13.65
C CYS A 100 -8.39 -2.01 -14.23
N LEU A 101 -7.30 -1.28 -14.01
CA LEU A 101 -7.06 0.00 -14.68
C LEU A 101 -6.52 -0.24 -16.10
N ALA A 102 -6.90 0.60 -17.06
CA ALA A 102 -6.46 0.49 -18.46
C ALA A 102 -4.96 0.80 -18.64
N ASP A 103 -4.41 1.72 -17.82
CA ASP A 103 -2.98 2.05 -17.80
C ASP A 103 -2.22 0.99 -17.00
N ALA A 104 -1.36 0.23 -17.67
CA ALA A 104 -0.57 -0.83 -17.06
C ALA A 104 0.33 -0.32 -15.91
N ALA A 105 0.83 0.92 -15.99
CA ALA A 105 1.65 1.50 -14.93
C ALA A 105 0.82 1.85 -13.69
N ALA A 106 -0.39 2.37 -13.88
CA ALA A 106 -1.33 2.60 -12.78
C ALA A 106 -1.83 1.28 -12.19
N GLU A 107 -2.07 0.27 -13.03
CA GLU A 107 -2.50 -1.05 -12.58
C GLU A 107 -1.44 -1.72 -11.70
N ALA A 108 -0.16 -1.61 -12.05
CA ALA A 108 0.92 -2.11 -11.21
C ALA A 108 0.91 -1.46 -9.82
N LEU A 109 0.72 -0.14 -9.74
CA LEU A 109 0.57 0.59 -8.47
C LEU A 109 -0.71 0.17 -7.71
N ARG A 110 -1.84 -0.02 -8.43
CA ARG A 110 -3.08 -0.51 -7.83
C ARG A 110 -2.89 -1.89 -7.20
N LEU A 111 -2.18 -2.78 -7.85
CA LEU A 111 -1.91 -4.13 -7.34
C LEU A 111 -1.08 -4.12 -6.05
N VAL A 112 -0.24 -3.11 -5.82
CA VAL A 112 0.44 -2.91 -4.54
C VAL A 112 -0.57 -2.63 -3.43
N LEU A 113 -1.63 -1.84 -3.70
CA LEU A 113 -2.66 -1.50 -2.70
C LEU A 113 -3.71 -2.61 -2.52
N TYR A 114 -4.14 -3.24 -3.62
CA TYR A 114 -5.34 -4.09 -3.67
C TYR A 114 -5.07 -5.51 -4.16
N GLY A 115 -3.85 -5.85 -4.51
CA GLY A 115 -3.48 -7.19 -4.93
C GLY A 115 -3.53 -8.21 -3.79
N ALA A 116 -3.55 -9.49 -4.13
CA ALA A 116 -3.60 -10.58 -3.15
C ALA A 116 -2.41 -10.60 -2.17
N ALA A 117 -1.23 -10.11 -2.62
CA ALA A 117 -0.01 -9.99 -1.82
C ALA A 117 0.18 -8.59 -1.21
N SER A 118 -0.80 -7.71 -1.35
CA SER A 118 -0.74 -6.31 -0.90
C SER A 118 -0.46 -6.20 0.61
N PRO A 119 0.53 -5.38 1.03
CA PRO A 119 0.83 -5.18 2.45
C PRO A 119 -0.34 -4.64 3.28
N PRO A 120 -1.16 -3.68 2.78
CA PRO A 120 -2.31 -3.19 3.53
C PRO A 120 -3.48 -4.19 3.59
N MET A 121 -3.51 -5.22 2.74
CA MET A 121 -4.59 -6.20 2.78
C MET A 121 -4.55 -7.04 4.05
N ILE A 122 -5.64 -7.00 4.80
CA ILE A 122 -5.82 -7.82 5.98
C ILE A 122 -6.26 -9.22 5.54
N PRO A 123 -5.56 -10.28 5.94
CA PRO A 123 -5.98 -11.65 5.60
C PRO A 123 -7.40 -11.94 6.10
N ARG A 124 -8.25 -12.49 5.24
CA ARG A 124 -9.65 -12.84 5.57
C ARG A 124 -9.78 -13.80 6.77
N ARG A 125 -8.72 -14.52 7.11
CA ARG A 125 -8.68 -15.47 8.23
C ARG A 125 -8.33 -14.83 9.59
N MET A 126 -8.06 -13.52 9.62
CA MET A 126 -7.83 -12.84 10.90
C MET A 126 -9.15 -12.65 11.64
N GLY A 127 -9.19 -13.12 12.88
CA GLY A 127 -10.37 -13.01 13.73
C GLY A 127 -10.71 -11.54 14.06
N TRP A 128 -11.95 -11.30 14.43
CA TRP A 128 -12.50 -9.98 14.77
C TRP A 128 -11.68 -9.22 15.82
N GLY A 129 -11.08 -9.96 16.79
CA GLY A 129 -10.25 -9.35 17.82
C GLY A 129 -8.99 -8.67 17.28
N PHE A 130 -8.41 -9.23 16.22
CA PHE A 130 -7.24 -8.63 15.57
C PHE A 130 -7.61 -7.34 14.82
N LEU A 131 -8.75 -7.32 14.14
CA LEU A 131 -9.25 -6.13 13.43
C LEU A 131 -9.48 -4.95 14.38
N ALA A 132 -9.83 -5.21 15.64
CA ALA A 132 -10.02 -4.18 16.65
C ALA A 132 -8.73 -3.46 17.08
N LEU A 133 -7.55 -4.01 16.75
CA LEU A 133 -6.25 -3.44 17.09
C LEU A 133 -5.67 -2.54 15.99
N ILE A 134 -6.27 -2.52 14.79
CA ILE A 134 -5.76 -1.78 13.64
C ILE A 134 -6.18 -0.31 13.65
N PRO A 135 -7.46 0.04 13.91
CA PRO A 135 -7.90 1.42 13.94
C PRO A 135 -7.26 2.20 15.09
N ASP A 136 -7.12 3.51 14.91
CA ASP A 136 -6.77 4.41 16.00
C ASP A 136 -7.91 4.47 17.07
N ARG A 137 -7.68 5.18 18.17
CA ARG A 137 -8.65 5.21 19.29
C ARG A 137 -10.04 5.74 18.92
N PRO A 138 -10.19 6.82 18.13
CA PRO A 138 -11.50 7.27 17.65
C PRO A 138 -12.21 6.22 16.80
N ASP A 139 -11.51 5.64 15.84
CA ASP A 139 -12.06 4.65 14.91
C ASP A 139 -12.39 3.32 15.59
N GLN A 140 -11.64 2.95 16.66
CA GLN A 140 -11.98 1.77 17.47
C GLN A 140 -13.38 1.85 18.09
N ALA A 141 -13.82 3.04 18.49
CA ALA A 141 -15.17 3.23 19.05
C ALA A 141 -16.25 2.98 17.99
N VAL A 142 -16.04 3.50 16.77
CA VAL A 142 -16.92 3.26 15.62
C VAL A 142 -16.93 1.79 15.25
N TYR A 143 -15.77 1.17 15.17
CA TYR A 143 -15.62 -0.25 14.86
C TYR A 143 -16.34 -1.16 15.86
N LYS A 144 -16.17 -0.93 17.16
CA LYS A 144 -16.88 -1.65 18.23
C LYS A 144 -18.40 -1.51 18.12
N LYS A 145 -18.88 -0.31 17.76
CA LYS A 145 -20.31 -0.08 17.53
C LYS A 145 -20.84 -0.90 16.34
N LEU A 146 -20.07 -0.97 15.24
CA LEU A 146 -20.42 -1.76 14.07
C LEU A 146 -20.43 -3.26 14.37
N ILE A 147 -19.42 -3.78 15.10
CA ILE A 147 -19.41 -5.18 15.53
C ILE A 147 -20.66 -5.52 16.35
N LYS A 148 -20.98 -4.69 17.36
CA LYS A 148 -22.18 -4.90 18.17
C LYS A 148 -23.47 -4.87 17.33
N ALA A 149 -23.55 -4.01 16.34
CA ALA A 149 -24.70 -3.96 15.43
C ALA A 149 -24.84 -5.25 14.60
N VAL A 150 -23.71 -5.79 14.09
CA VAL A 150 -23.71 -7.08 13.37
C VAL A 150 -24.08 -8.23 14.30
N GLU A 151 -23.53 -8.29 15.52
CA GLU A 151 -23.87 -9.29 16.53
C GLU A 151 -25.38 -9.22 16.88
N GLN A 152 -25.91 -8.02 17.15
CA GLN A 152 -27.32 -7.81 17.41
C GLN A 152 -28.19 -8.27 16.24
N TRP A 153 -27.81 -7.89 15.02
CA TRP A 153 -28.53 -8.33 13.83
C TRP A 153 -28.48 -9.84 13.66
N SER A 154 -27.34 -10.48 13.88
CA SER A 154 -27.19 -11.94 13.81
C SER A 154 -27.98 -12.68 14.89
N MET A 155 -28.34 -11.98 15.98
CA MET A 155 -29.18 -12.54 17.06
C MET A 155 -30.69 -12.39 16.80
N THR A 156 -31.11 -11.23 16.33
CA THR A 156 -32.53 -10.84 16.30
C THR A 156 -32.97 -10.26 14.96
N GLY A 157 -32.08 -10.13 13.98
CA GLY A 157 -32.38 -9.54 12.68
C GLY A 157 -33.26 -10.42 11.80
N LYS A 158 -34.04 -9.81 10.92
CA LYS A 158 -34.83 -10.53 9.90
C LYS A 158 -33.86 -11.30 8.97
N GLY A 159 -33.97 -12.63 8.91
CA GLY A 159 -33.05 -13.49 8.16
C GLY A 159 -31.80 -13.90 8.93
N ALA A 160 -31.72 -13.64 10.22
CA ALA A 160 -30.65 -14.17 11.06
C ALA A 160 -30.63 -15.72 11.01
N PRO A 161 -29.45 -16.35 10.99
CA PRO A 161 -29.37 -17.80 10.93
C PRO A 161 -30.07 -18.43 12.15
N PRO A 162 -30.80 -19.55 11.97
CA PRO A 162 -31.44 -20.25 13.06
C PRO A 162 -30.37 -20.73 14.05
N ARG A 163 -30.58 -20.44 15.33
CA ARG A 163 -29.69 -20.90 16.40
C ARG A 163 -30.23 -22.19 17.01
N ALA A 164 -29.42 -23.25 17.01
CA ALA A 164 -29.67 -24.38 17.84
C ALA A 164 -29.31 -24.00 19.29
N MET A 165 -30.25 -24.15 20.23
CA MET A 165 -29.93 -24.13 21.66
C MET A 165 -29.12 -25.39 21.96
N VAL A 166 -27.83 -25.23 22.23
CA VAL A 166 -27.00 -26.29 22.79
C VAL A 166 -27.07 -26.14 24.30
N LEU A 167 -27.78 -27.03 24.95
CA LEU A 167 -27.67 -27.21 26.38
C LEU A 167 -26.32 -27.86 26.65
N MET A 168 -25.43 -27.16 27.37
CA MET A 168 -24.23 -27.72 27.95
C MET A 168 -24.54 -28.21 29.36
#